data_43f4c050d0db619fd96ca5c9aeeb7df8
#
_entry.id   43f4c050d0db619fd96ca5c9aeeb7df8
#
_cell.length_a   1.000
_cell.length_b   1.000
_cell.length_c   1.000
_cell.angle_alpha   90.00
_cell.angle_beta   90.00
_cell.angle_gamma   90.00
#
_symmetry.space_group_name_H-M   'P 1'
#
loop_
_entity.id
_entity.type
_entity.pdbx_description
1 polymer ?
#
loop_
_entity_poly.entity_id
_entity_poly.type
_entity_poly.pdbx_seq_one_letter_code
_entity_poly.pdbx_strand_id
1 'polypeptide(L)'
;MTKWGEKPYHSLDYMLRERFGEKVYKVTLNGGMSCPNRDGKIGTRGCIFCSAGGSGDFAADAALSITDQIESQISILSQKRPIHKYIAYFQAYTNTYAPVEYLEKIFTEAISHPKIVALSIGTRPDCLSPEIVALLSRLNKQKPVWIELGLQTIHESTARYIRRGYPLCVFDDAVKHLRKENIEVIVHTILGLPGENTADILETMEYLNHMDIQGIKLQLLHVLRGTDLAADYEKGLFQTYERDEYISLLINCLEHLRPDMVIHRITGDGPKDLLIAPLWASRKREVLNMLHHRMKEKQSYQGRLFSH
;
A
#
# COMPACT_ATOMS: atom_id res chain seq x y z
N MET A 1 12.75 -23.97 10.02
CA MET A 1 13.05 -23.54 8.63
C MET A 1 12.01 -22.50 8.24
N THR A 2 12.42 -21.33 7.82
CA THR A 2 11.50 -20.28 7.34
C THR A 2 10.92 -20.72 5.99
N LYS A 3 9.59 -20.68 5.85
CA LYS A 3 8.89 -21.09 4.61
C LYS A 3 9.19 -20.18 3.41
N TRP A 4 9.77 -18.97 3.64
CA TRP A 4 9.91 -17.91 2.65
C TRP A 4 11.36 -17.42 2.52
N GLY A 5 12.29 -18.35 2.26
CA GLY A 5 13.71 -18.05 2.16
C GLY A 5 14.30 -17.61 3.49
N GLU A 6 14.99 -16.46 3.49
CA GLU A 6 15.67 -15.94 4.69
C GLU A 6 14.74 -15.12 5.63
N LYS A 7 13.51 -14.81 5.19
CA LYS A 7 12.60 -13.95 5.97
C LYS A 7 11.60 -14.77 6.77
N PRO A 8 11.24 -14.29 7.97
CA PRO A 8 10.27 -14.97 8.83
C PRO A 8 8.81 -14.69 8.43
N TYR A 9 8.58 -14.11 7.24
CA TYR A 9 7.26 -13.79 6.70
C TYR A 9 7.24 -13.89 5.17
N HIS A 10 6.05 -14.09 4.59
CA HIS A 10 5.81 -14.17 3.15
C HIS A 10 5.99 -12.80 2.50
N SER A 11 7.22 -12.46 2.15
CA SER A 11 7.54 -11.14 1.63
C SER A 11 7.23 -11.02 0.14
N LEU A 12 6.89 -9.80 -0.30
CA LEU A 12 6.70 -9.48 -1.72
C LEU A 12 7.91 -9.90 -2.58
N ASP A 13 9.16 -9.68 -2.12
CA ASP A 13 10.37 -10.08 -2.87
C ASP A 13 10.43 -11.59 -3.08
N TYR A 14 10.06 -12.39 -2.07
CA TYR A 14 9.99 -13.85 -2.18
C TYR A 14 8.93 -14.27 -3.21
N MET A 15 7.69 -13.78 -3.07
CA MET A 15 6.59 -14.07 -4.00
C MET A 15 6.93 -13.66 -5.44
N LEU A 16 7.56 -12.51 -5.64
CA LEU A 16 7.94 -12.05 -6.97
C LEU A 16 8.99 -12.95 -7.63
N ARG A 17 9.97 -13.43 -6.87
CA ARG A 17 10.98 -14.38 -7.38
C ARG A 17 10.37 -15.71 -7.76
N GLU A 18 9.46 -16.24 -6.93
CA GLU A 18 8.73 -17.46 -7.24
C GLU A 18 7.88 -17.31 -8.52
N ARG A 19 7.16 -16.19 -8.64
CA ARG A 19 6.23 -15.95 -9.75
C ARG A 19 6.92 -15.60 -11.07
N PHE A 20 8.00 -14.82 -11.03
CA PHE A 20 8.65 -14.26 -12.22
C PHE A 20 10.07 -14.79 -12.46
N GLY A 21 10.60 -15.65 -11.58
CA GLY A 21 11.92 -16.28 -11.72
C GLY A 21 13.10 -15.37 -11.37
N GLU A 22 12.87 -14.09 -11.12
CA GLU A 22 13.90 -13.10 -10.79
C GLU A 22 13.37 -11.96 -9.91
N LYS A 23 14.27 -11.10 -9.48
CA LYS A 23 13.89 -9.91 -8.71
C LYS A 23 13.16 -8.90 -9.60
N VAL A 24 12.02 -8.43 -9.12
CA VAL A 24 11.18 -7.44 -9.81
C VAL A 24 11.10 -6.15 -8.97
N TYR A 25 11.12 -5.00 -9.61
CA TYR A 25 11.01 -3.70 -8.95
C TYR A 25 9.76 -2.96 -9.42
N LYS A 26 9.23 -2.09 -8.55
CA LYS A 26 8.15 -1.17 -8.94
C LYS A 26 8.75 0.09 -9.56
N VAL A 27 8.22 0.49 -10.71
CA VAL A 27 8.35 1.84 -11.27
C VAL A 27 7.10 2.60 -10.92
N THR A 28 7.26 3.77 -10.28
CA THR A 28 6.13 4.52 -9.71
C THR A 28 5.66 5.58 -10.70
N LEU A 29 4.42 5.44 -11.13
CA LEU A 29 3.80 6.22 -12.20
C LEU A 29 2.75 7.19 -11.63
N ASN A 30 2.57 8.30 -12.32
CA ASN A 30 1.56 9.30 -12.06
C ASN A 30 0.64 9.42 -13.29
N GLY A 31 -0.61 9.01 -13.14
CA GLY A 31 -1.61 9.11 -14.20
C GLY A 31 -2.36 10.45 -14.25
N GLY A 32 -1.96 11.44 -13.44
CA GLY A 32 -2.60 12.76 -13.42
C GLY A 32 -3.98 12.80 -12.75
N MET A 33 -4.40 11.73 -12.07
CA MET A 33 -5.67 11.69 -11.36
C MET A 33 -5.68 12.57 -10.11
N SER A 34 -6.89 12.94 -9.67
CA SER A 34 -7.17 13.61 -8.41
C SER A 34 -7.68 12.61 -7.36
N CYS A 35 -8.31 13.12 -6.32
CA CYS A 35 -8.97 12.34 -5.26
C CYS A 35 -10.30 12.99 -4.89
N PRO A 36 -11.42 12.25 -4.77
CA PRO A 36 -12.72 12.80 -4.41
C PRO A 36 -12.75 13.46 -3.02
N ASN A 37 -11.77 13.16 -2.15
CA ASN A 37 -11.57 13.87 -0.88
C ASN A 37 -10.88 15.24 -1.04
N ARG A 38 -10.49 15.63 -2.28
CA ARG A 38 -9.74 16.89 -2.54
C ARG A 38 -10.39 17.81 -3.56
N ASP A 39 -11.18 17.29 -4.48
CA ASP A 39 -11.76 18.04 -5.58
C ASP A 39 -13.16 18.59 -5.30
N GLY A 40 -13.65 18.40 -4.08
CA GLY A 40 -14.97 18.90 -3.63
C GLY A 40 -16.10 17.88 -3.75
N LYS A 41 -15.89 16.71 -4.34
CA LYS A 41 -16.95 15.69 -4.46
C LYS A 41 -17.33 15.08 -3.10
N ILE A 42 -16.34 14.78 -2.25
CA ILE A 42 -16.53 14.31 -0.88
C ILE A 42 -15.99 15.35 0.10
N GLY A 43 -14.85 15.93 -0.21
CA GLY A 43 -14.17 16.92 0.61
C GLY A 43 -13.09 17.66 -0.17
N THR A 44 -12.55 18.73 0.43
CA THR A 44 -11.54 19.60 -0.21
C THR A 44 -10.15 19.46 0.40
N ARG A 45 -10.03 18.87 1.61
CA ARG A 45 -8.78 18.82 2.37
C ARG A 45 -8.04 17.49 2.31
N GLY A 46 -8.66 16.46 1.75
CA GLY A 46 -8.11 15.09 1.73
C GLY A 46 -8.17 14.39 3.09
N CYS A 47 -7.61 13.19 3.17
CA CYS A 47 -7.38 12.50 4.45
C CYS A 47 -6.41 13.31 5.30
N ILE A 48 -6.58 13.29 6.64
CA ILE A 48 -5.86 14.20 7.54
C ILE A 48 -4.33 13.98 7.53
N PHE A 49 -3.87 12.78 7.15
CA PHE A 49 -2.47 12.38 7.09
C PHE A 49 -1.84 12.55 5.70
N CYS A 50 -2.64 12.87 4.68
CA CYS A 50 -2.18 12.82 3.29
C CYS A 50 -1.48 14.14 2.90
N SER A 51 -0.21 14.04 2.46
CA SER A 51 0.56 15.20 1.95
C SER A 51 -0.09 15.83 0.71
N ALA A 52 0.40 17.00 0.32
CA ALA A 52 -0.02 17.66 -0.92
C ALA A 52 0.19 16.77 -2.16
N GLY A 53 1.21 15.91 -2.16
CA GLY A 53 1.49 14.95 -3.24
C GLY A 53 0.57 13.74 -3.30
N GLY A 54 -0.43 13.61 -2.39
CA GLY A 54 -1.41 12.52 -2.44
C GLY A 54 -0.81 11.12 -2.38
N SER A 55 0.22 10.91 -1.53
CA SER A 55 1.03 9.67 -1.45
C SER A 55 1.86 9.36 -2.72
N GLY A 56 1.94 10.31 -3.64
CA GLY A 56 2.70 10.22 -4.89
C GLY A 56 4.02 10.99 -4.87
N ASP A 57 4.54 11.34 -3.69
CA ASP A 57 5.77 12.16 -3.55
C ASP A 57 7.01 11.57 -4.27
N PHE A 58 6.98 10.29 -4.61
CA PHE A 58 8.03 9.59 -5.37
C PHE A 58 7.60 9.17 -6.78
N ALA A 59 6.42 9.58 -7.23
CA ALA A 59 5.93 9.26 -8.56
C ALA A 59 6.65 10.11 -9.62
N ALA A 60 6.68 9.60 -10.85
CA ALA A 60 7.21 10.34 -11.99
C ALA A 60 6.35 11.59 -12.31
N ASP A 61 6.87 12.48 -13.13
CA ASP A 61 6.18 13.68 -13.56
C ASP A 61 4.95 13.31 -14.43
N ALA A 62 3.76 13.77 -14.01
CA ALA A 62 2.51 13.52 -14.74
C ALA A 62 2.44 14.18 -16.14
N ALA A 63 3.32 15.12 -16.43
CA ALA A 63 3.41 15.75 -17.76
C ALA A 63 4.02 14.83 -18.83
N LEU A 64 4.73 13.77 -18.40
CA LEU A 64 5.35 12.79 -19.30
C LEU A 64 4.33 11.72 -19.72
N SER A 65 4.52 11.12 -20.92
CA SER A 65 3.79 9.90 -21.30
C SER A 65 4.08 8.77 -20.32
N ILE A 66 3.19 7.79 -20.22
CA ILE A 66 3.40 6.63 -19.32
C ILE A 66 4.67 5.87 -19.71
N THR A 67 4.94 5.73 -21.00
CA THR A 67 6.17 5.10 -21.52
C THR A 67 7.41 5.87 -21.09
N ASP A 68 7.43 7.20 -21.20
CA ASP A 68 8.56 8.03 -20.79
C ASP A 68 8.78 7.97 -19.26
N GLN A 69 7.69 7.94 -18.48
CA GLN A 69 7.77 7.74 -17.04
C GLN A 69 8.42 6.39 -16.71
N ILE A 70 8.00 5.30 -17.38
CA ILE A 70 8.57 3.95 -17.19
C ILE A 70 10.06 3.95 -17.53
N GLU A 71 10.45 4.44 -18.70
CA GLU A 71 11.85 4.43 -19.15
C GLU A 71 12.75 5.29 -18.26
N SER A 72 12.27 6.46 -17.82
CA SER A 72 12.98 7.32 -16.87
C SER A 72 13.26 6.59 -15.54
N GLN A 73 12.23 5.95 -14.96
CA GLN A 73 12.36 5.19 -13.71
C GLN A 73 13.27 3.96 -13.87
N ILE A 74 13.17 3.25 -15.00
CA ILE A 74 14.05 2.13 -15.32
C ILE A 74 15.51 2.60 -15.43
N SER A 75 15.77 3.71 -16.10
CA SER A 75 17.13 4.28 -16.21
C SER A 75 17.76 4.52 -14.84
N ILE A 76 17.02 5.10 -13.91
CA ILE A 76 17.49 5.35 -12.53
C ILE A 76 17.77 4.05 -11.77
N LEU A 77 16.91 3.03 -11.91
CA LEU A 77 17.01 1.77 -11.18
C LEU A 77 18.12 0.86 -11.74
N SER A 78 18.27 0.81 -13.07
CA SER A 78 19.24 -0.06 -13.76
C SER A 78 20.69 0.33 -13.50
N GLN A 79 20.97 1.61 -13.21
CA GLN A 79 22.30 2.06 -12.81
C GLN A 79 22.81 1.39 -11.53
N LYS A 80 21.91 0.90 -10.68
CA LYS A 80 22.25 0.31 -9.37
C LYS A 80 22.42 -1.21 -9.41
N ARG A 81 21.72 -1.90 -10.33
CA ARG A 81 21.73 -3.38 -10.45
C ARG A 81 21.16 -3.81 -11.82
N PRO A 82 21.58 -4.95 -12.40
CA PRO A 82 20.91 -5.54 -13.56
C PRO A 82 19.50 -6.00 -13.15
N ILE A 83 18.49 -5.35 -13.73
CA ILE A 83 17.07 -5.65 -13.49
C ILE A 83 16.39 -5.63 -14.84
N HIS A 84 15.58 -6.67 -15.11
CA HIS A 84 14.94 -6.85 -16.42
C HIS A 84 13.42 -6.78 -16.36
N LYS A 85 12.82 -6.96 -15.17
CA LYS A 85 11.36 -7.03 -14.98
C LYS A 85 10.89 -5.99 -13.96
N TYR A 86 9.81 -5.32 -14.31
CA TYR A 86 9.24 -4.25 -13.48
C TYR A 86 7.73 -4.39 -13.34
N ILE A 87 7.19 -3.83 -12.27
CA ILE A 87 5.76 -3.63 -12.05
C ILE A 87 5.48 -2.16 -12.30
N ALA A 88 4.55 -1.85 -13.20
CA ALA A 88 4.02 -0.50 -13.36
C ALA A 88 3.08 -0.19 -12.19
N TYR A 89 3.45 0.76 -11.34
CA TYR A 89 2.71 1.08 -10.12
C TYR A 89 2.17 2.50 -10.15
N PHE A 90 0.87 2.63 -10.37
CA PHE A 90 0.14 3.89 -10.26
C PHE A 90 -0.15 4.18 -8.78
N GLN A 91 0.47 5.21 -8.23
CA GLN A 91 0.44 5.49 -6.79
C GLN A 91 -0.15 6.84 -6.41
N ALA A 92 0.05 7.89 -7.21
CA ALA A 92 -0.41 9.24 -6.88
C ALA A 92 -1.92 9.35 -6.80
N TYR A 93 -2.46 9.80 -5.65
CA TYR A 93 -3.89 10.01 -5.41
C TYR A 93 -4.77 8.75 -5.59
N THR A 94 -5.85 8.86 -6.39
CA THR A 94 -6.84 7.79 -6.60
C THR A 94 -6.83 7.38 -8.06
N ASN A 95 -6.10 6.31 -8.40
CA ASN A 95 -5.73 6.01 -9.78
C ASN A 95 -6.81 5.32 -10.64
N THR A 96 -8.04 5.21 -10.12
CA THR A 96 -9.23 4.83 -10.90
C THR A 96 -10.25 5.98 -10.97
N TYR A 97 -9.88 7.17 -10.48
CA TYR A 97 -10.77 8.32 -10.45
C TYR A 97 -10.59 9.20 -11.69
N ALA A 98 -10.98 8.66 -12.85
CA ALA A 98 -10.98 9.32 -14.14
C ALA A 98 -11.98 8.61 -15.10
N PRO A 99 -12.32 9.20 -16.27
CA PRO A 99 -13.11 8.52 -17.29
C PRO A 99 -12.45 7.19 -17.74
N VAL A 100 -13.28 6.17 -18.02
CA VAL A 100 -12.82 4.82 -18.34
C VAL A 100 -11.91 4.81 -19.57
N GLU A 101 -12.24 5.61 -20.59
CA GLU A 101 -11.45 5.72 -21.82
C GLU A 101 -10.03 6.25 -21.54
N TYR A 102 -9.92 7.19 -20.61
CA TYR A 102 -8.60 7.69 -20.18
C TYR A 102 -7.82 6.62 -19.43
N LEU A 103 -8.47 5.92 -18.50
CA LEU A 103 -7.85 4.83 -17.74
C LEU A 103 -7.41 3.70 -18.68
N GLU A 104 -8.24 3.32 -19.65
CA GLU A 104 -7.91 2.31 -20.66
C GLU A 104 -6.64 2.70 -21.44
N LYS A 105 -6.56 3.95 -21.89
CA LYS A 105 -5.39 4.47 -22.60
C LYS A 105 -4.12 4.30 -21.79
N ILE A 106 -4.06 4.85 -20.57
CA ILE A 106 -2.83 4.88 -19.75
C ILE A 106 -2.45 3.50 -19.21
N PHE A 107 -3.43 2.67 -18.83
CA PHE A 107 -3.15 1.32 -18.32
C PHE A 107 -2.73 0.37 -19.45
N THR A 108 -3.32 0.51 -20.66
CA THR A 108 -2.89 -0.27 -21.82
C THR A 108 -1.47 0.12 -22.23
N GLU A 109 -1.14 1.42 -22.23
CA GLU A 109 0.22 1.88 -22.51
C GLU A 109 1.21 1.26 -21.52
N ALA A 110 0.92 1.31 -20.21
CA ALA A 110 1.77 0.73 -19.18
C ALA A 110 1.96 -0.78 -19.32
N ILE A 111 0.85 -1.52 -19.49
CA ILE A 111 0.89 -3.00 -19.52
C ILE A 111 1.51 -3.54 -20.81
N SER A 112 1.46 -2.78 -21.91
CA SER A 112 2.05 -3.14 -23.20
C SER A 112 3.57 -3.03 -23.21
N HIS A 113 4.16 -2.30 -22.28
CA HIS A 113 5.61 -2.13 -22.21
C HIS A 113 6.33 -3.48 -21.98
N PRO A 114 7.37 -3.84 -22.77
CA PRO A 114 7.96 -5.20 -22.77
C PRO A 114 8.61 -5.58 -21.43
N LYS A 115 9.15 -4.63 -20.69
CA LYS A 115 9.78 -4.88 -19.37
C LYS A 115 8.79 -4.90 -18.20
N ILE A 116 7.52 -4.55 -18.43
CA ILE A 116 6.47 -4.58 -17.41
C ILE A 116 5.86 -5.99 -17.37
N VAL A 117 5.88 -6.59 -16.19
CA VAL A 117 5.35 -7.94 -15.96
C VAL A 117 4.04 -7.97 -15.18
N ALA A 118 3.67 -6.86 -14.54
CA ALA A 118 2.40 -6.69 -13.83
C ALA A 118 2.04 -5.21 -13.71
N LEU A 119 0.75 -4.93 -13.54
CA LEU A 119 0.19 -3.62 -13.26
C LEU A 119 -0.29 -3.57 -11.80
N SER A 120 0.09 -2.54 -11.05
CA SER A 120 -0.36 -2.32 -9.67
C SER A 120 -0.99 -0.94 -9.58
N ILE A 121 -2.22 -0.84 -9.07
CA ILE A 121 -3.01 0.40 -9.07
C ILE A 121 -3.50 0.71 -7.66
N GLY A 122 -2.97 1.79 -7.08
CA GLY A 122 -3.43 2.30 -5.78
C GLY A 122 -4.71 3.12 -5.94
N THR A 123 -5.77 2.73 -5.23
CA THR A 123 -7.06 3.42 -5.35
C THR A 123 -7.91 3.31 -4.09
N ARG A 124 -9.06 3.98 -4.15
CA ARG A 124 -10.12 3.95 -3.14
C ARG A 124 -11.19 2.94 -3.56
N PRO A 125 -11.81 2.22 -2.60
CA PRO A 125 -12.89 1.28 -2.88
C PRO A 125 -14.10 1.91 -3.56
N ASP A 126 -14.45 3.14 -3.19
CA ASP A 126 -15.58 3.91 -3.74
C ASP A 126 -15.35 4.50 -5.15
N CYS A 127 -14.18 4.21 -5.76
CA CYS A 127 -13.82 4.64 -7.11
C CYS A 127 -13.64 3.45 -8.08
N LEU A 128 -14.42 2.38 -7.90
CA LEU A 128 -14.40 1.17 -8.70
C LEU A 128 -15.80 0.90 -9.28
N SER A 129 -16.18 1.65 -10.33
CA SER A 129 -17.43 1.39 -11.03
C SER A 129 -17.38 0.04 -11.76
N PRO A 130 -18.55 -0.56 -12.14
CA PRO A 130 -18.58 -1.79 -12.91
C PRO A 130 -17.79 -1.73 -14.22
N GLU A 131 -17.79 -0.60 -14.91
CA GLU A 131 -17.03 -0.39 -16.15
C GLU A 131 -15.53 -0.40 -15.91
N ILE A 132 -15.07 0.20 -14.79
CA ILE A 132 -13.66 0.17 -14.39
C ILE A 132 -13.24 -1.26 -14.04
N VAL A 133 -14.05 -1.99 -13.26
CA VAL A 133 -13.77 -3.39 -12.94
C VAL A 133 -13.71 -4.25 -14.21
N ALA A 134 -14.61 -4.02 -15.18
CA ALA A 134 -14.57 -4.71 -16.47
C ALA A 134 -13.29 -4.40 -17.27
N LEU A 135 -12.84 -3.14 -17.28
CA LEU A 135 -11.55 -2.75 -17.88
C LEU A 135 -10.40 -3.50 -17.23
N LEU A 136 -10.33 -3.48 -15.88
CA LEU A 136 -9.27 -4.15 -15.13
C LEU A 136 -9.27 -5.66 -15.37
N SER A 137 -10.44 -6.28 -15.48
CA SER A 137 -10.58 -7.71 -15.83
C SER A 137 -10.02 -8.02 -17.22
N ARG A 138 -10.28 -7.17 -18.23
CA ARG A 138 -9.68 -7.33 -19.58
C ARG A 138 -8.15 -7.23 -19.54
N LEU A 139 -7.61 -6.26 -18.80
CA LEU A 139 -6.17 -6.09 -18.66
C LEU A 139 -5.51 -7.25 -17.89
N ASN A 140 -6.20 -7.78 -16.87
CA ASN A 140 -5.71 -8.90 -16.06
C ASN A 140 -5.54 -10.21 -16.87
N LYS A 141 -6.25 -10.34 -18.01
CA LYS A 141 -6.05 -11.46 -18.94
C LYS A 141 -4.76 -11.34 -19.78
N GLN A 142 -4.16 -10.16 -19.87
CA GLN A 142 -2.93 -9.91 -20.60
C GLN A 142 -1.71 -10.08 -19.67
N LYS A 143 -1.68 -9.39 -18.55
CA LYS A 143 -0.68 -9.48 -17.48
C LYS A 143 -1.36 -9.27 -16.14
N PRO A 144 -0.82 -9.82 -15.03
CA PRO A 144 -1.39 -9.66 -13.70
C PRO A 144 -1.69 -8.22 -13.35
N VAL A 145 -2.91 -7.94 -12.89
CA VAL A 145 -3.35 -6.64 -12.36
C VAL A 145 -3.61 -6.79 -10.87
N TRP A 146 -3.01 -5.91 -10.09
CA TRP A 146 -3.19 -5.83 -8.64
C TRP A 146 -3.84 -4.52 -8.28
N ILE A 147 -4.90 -4.59 -7.49
CA ILE A 147 -5.56 -3.40 -6.95
C ILE A 147 -5.14 -3.23 -5.49
N GLU A 148 -4.50 -2.11 -5.21
CA GLU A 148 -4.08 -1.73 -3.88
C GLU A 148 -5.14 -0.82 -3.26
N LEU A 149 -5.99 -1.40 -2.38
CA LEU A 149 -7.12 -0.71 -1.77
C LEU A 149 -6.74 -0.03 -0.45
N GLY A 150 -7.09 1.24 -0.32
CA GLY A 150 -6.94 1.97 0.93
C GLY A 150 -8.06 1.63 1.90
N LEU A 151 -7.83 0.76 2.88
CA LEU A 151 -8.73 0.52 4.02
C LEU A 151 -8.38 1.42 5.20
N GLN A 152 -7.12 1.45 5.54
CA GLN A 152 -6.46 2.12 6.67
C GLN A 152 -6.79 1.46 8.02
N THR A 153 -8.07 1.32 8.36
CA THR A 153 -8.61 0.70 9.57
C THR A 153 -10.04 0.20 9.32
N ILE A 154 -10.50 -0.76 10.12
CA ILE A 154 -11.91 -1.19 10.14
C ILE A 154 -12.78 -0.34 11.08
N HIS A 155 -12.17 0.40 12.00
CA HIS A 155 -12.89 1.16 13.04
C HIS A 155 -13.48 2.46 12.48
N GLU A 156 -14.80 2.54 12.44
CA GLU A 156 -15.52 3.67 11.83
C GLU A 156 -15.30 5.01 12.55
N SER A 157 -15.03 5.02 13.86
CA SER A 157 -14.65 6.22 14.60
C SER A 157 -13.34 6.80 14.09
N THR A 158 -12.32 5.96 13.97
CA THR A 158 -11.01 6.32 13.41
C THR A 158 -11.12 6.68 11.94
N ALA A 159 -11.90 5.92 11.15
CA ALA A 159 -12.13 6.21 9.73
C ALA A 159 -12.75 7.59 9.50
N ARG A 160 -13.69 8.03 10.36
CA ARG A 160 -14.24 9.38 10.36
C ARG A 160 -13.19 10.42 10.74
N TYR A 161 -12.42 10.18 11.81
CA TYR A 161 -11.36 11.08 12.24
C TYR A 161 -10.32 11.32 11.14
N ILE A 162 -9.87 10.26 10.48
CA ILE A 162 -8.89 10.37 9.38
C ILE A 162 -9.51 10.84 8.06
N ARG A 163 -10.83 11.10 8.03
CA ARG A 163 -11.57 11.51 6.82
C ARG A 163 -11.41 10.53 5.66
N ARG A 164 -11.53 9.21 5.94
CA ARG A 164 -11.50 8.17 4.90
C ARG A 164 -12.57 8.40 3.83
N GLY A 165 -13.79 8.83 4.24
CA GLY A 165 -14.84 9.31 3.35
C GLY A 165 -15.70 8.22 2.71
N TYR A 166 -15.61 6.96 3.16
CA TYR A 166 -16.50 5.85 2.82
C TYR A 166 -16.62 4.88 4.00
N PRO A 167 -17.77 4.21 4.20
CA PRO A 167 -17.98 3.19 5.23
C PRO A 167 -17.29 1.87 4.87
N LEU A 168 -17.10 1.00 5.88
CA LEU A 168 -16.42 -0.29 5.72
C LEU A 168 -17.06 -1.19 4.67
N CYS A 169 -18.40 -1.22 4.59
CA CYS A 169 -19.13 -2.05 3.62
C CYS A 169 -18.76 -1.75 2.15
N VAL A 170 -18.36 -0.52 1.83
CA VAL A 170 -17.89 -0.17 0.48
C VAL A 170 -16.56 -0.86 0.15
N PHE A 171 -15.69 -1.03 1.15
CA PHE A 171 -14.47 -1.81 0.98
C PHE A 171 -14.80 -3.30 0.76
N ASP A 172 -15.72 -3.86 1.54
CA ASP A 172 -16.13 -5.27 1.41
C ASP A 172 -16.69 -5.58 0.02
N ASP A 173 -17.55 -4.70 -0.47
CA ASP A 173 -18.16 -4.85 -1.80
C ASP A 173 -17.10 -4.71 -2.91
N ALA A 174 -16.16 -3.77 -2.78
CA ALA A 174 -15.06 -3.63 -3.73
C ALA A 174 -14.19 -4.89 -3.79
N VAL A 175 -13.83 -5.48 -2.65
CA VAL A 175 -13.08 -6.74 -2.60
C VAL A 175 -13.87 -7.85 -3.31
N LYS A 176 -15.16 -8.05 -2.99
CA LYS A 176 -15.99 -9.06 -3.63
C LYS A 176 -16.07 -8.91 -5.15
N HIS A 177 -16.26 -7.67 -5.64
CA HIS A 177 -16.34 -7.39 -7.08
C HIS A 177 -15.01 -7.68 -7.79
N LEU A 178 -13.88 -7.25 -7.23
CA LEU A 178 -12.56 -7.51 -7.79
C LEU A 178 -12.24 -9.02 -7.80
N ARG A 179 -12.55 -9.73 -6.71
CA ARG A 179 -12.27 -11.15 -6.59
C ARG A 179 -13.13 -12.02 -7.51
N LYS A 180 -14.37 -11.61 -7.78
CA LYS A 180 -15.22 -12.25 -8.80
C LYS A 180 -14.57 -12.24 -10.18
N GLU A 181 -13.78 -11.22 -10.49
CA GLU A 181 -13.02 -11.08 -11.73
C GLU A 181 -11.59 -11.65 -11.61
N ASN A 182 -11.26 -12.37 -10.53
CA ASN A 182 -9.93 -12.93 -10.24
C ASN A 182 -8.81 -11.87 -10.19
N ILE A 183 -9.13 -10.62 -9.88
CA ILE A 183 -8.16 -9.56 -9.68
C ILE A 183 -7.59 -9.65 -8.26
N GLU A 184 -6.27 -9.65 -8.12
CA GLU A 184 -5.60 -9.70 -6.83
C GLU A 184 -5.76 -8.38 -6.09
N VAL A 185 -6.11 -8.48 -4.79
CA VAL A 185 -6.33 -7.33 -3.91
C VAL A 185 -5.22 -7.25 -2.86
N ILE A 186 -4.60 -6.08 -2.75
CA ILE A 186 -3.63 -5.74 -1.72
C ILE A 186 -4.22 -4.63 -0.85
N VAL A 187 -4.27 -4.84 0.46
CA VAL A 187 -4.89 -3.89 1.38
C VAL A 187 -3.85 -2.99 2.02
N HIS A 188 -4.12 -1.69 2.03
CA HIS A 188 -3.33 -0.73 2.79
C HIS A 188 -3.96 -0.52 4.16
N THR A 189 -3.20 -0.81 5.23
CA THR A 189 -3.52 -0.47 6.61
C THR A 189 -2.51 0.55 7.14
N ILE A 190 -2.91 1.35 8.12
CA ILE A 190 -2.02 2.27 8.81
C ILE A 190 -1.99 1.89 10.29
N LEU A 191 -0.80 1.58 10.79
CA LEU A 191 -0.55 1.23 12.19
C LEU A 191 -0.20 2.50 12.97
N GLY A 192 -0.85 2.70 14.11
CA GLY A 192 -0.64 3.84 14.99
C GLY A 192 -1.54 5.02 14.70
N LEU A 193 -2.73 4.80 14.12
CA LEU A 193 -3.73 5.85 13.97
C LEU A 193 -4.19 6.35 15.35
N PRO A 194 -4.41 7.66 15.50
CA PRO A 194 -4.88 8.22 16.77
C PRO A 194 -6.20 7.59 17.21
N GLY A 195 -6.26 7.21 18.49
CA GLY A 195 -7.43 6.55 19.08
C GLY A 195 -7.44 5.03 18.97
N GLU A 196 -6.48 4.42 18.27
CA GLU A 196 -6.33 2.96 18.19
C GLU A 196 -5.19 2.46 19.09
N ASN A 197 -5.45 1.37 19.77
CA ASN A 197 -4.48 0.62 20.56
C ASN A 197 -4.10 -0.71 19.85
N THR A 198 -3.26 -1.52 20.47
CA THR A 198 -2.81 -2.80 19.90
C THR A 198 -3.97 -3.77 19.65
N ALA A 199 -5.00 -3.80 20.52
CA ALA A 199 -6.14 -4.69 20.33
C ALA A 199 -6.96 -4.30 19.09
N ASP A 200 -7.21 -3.01 18.88
CA ASP A 200 -7.93 -2.49 17.70
C ASP A 200 -7.18 -2.84 16.39
N ILE A 201 -5.86 -2.74 16.42
CA ILE A 201 -5.02 -3.08 15.27
C ILE A 201 -5.07 -4.58 14.99
N LEU A 202 -5.02 -5.44 16.02
CA LEU A 202 -5.12 -6.88 15.86
C LEU A 202 -6.53 -7.30 15.40
N GLU A 203 -7.59 -6.64 15.84
CA GLU A 203 -8.94 -6.84 15.30
C GLU A 203 -9.00 -6.54 13.80
N THR A 204 -8.29 -5.51 13.34
CA THR A 204 -8.14 -5.23 11.90
C THR A 204 -7.41 -6.38 11.18
N MET A 205 -6.35 -6.97 11.76
CA MET A 205 -5.65 -8.11 11.17
C MET A 205 -6.56 -9.33 11.09
N GLU A 206 -7.31 -9.62 12.16
CA GLU A 206 -8.26 -10.73 12.20
C GLU A 206 -9.38 -10.57 11.18
N TYR A 207 -9.96 -9.39 11.07
CA TYR A 207 -10.94 -9.08 10.04
C TYR A 207 -10.41 -9.37 8.63
N LEU A 208 -9.17 -8.96 8.33
CA LEU A 208 -8.54 -9.17 7.04
C LEU A 208 -8.17 -10.63 6.76
N ASN A 209 -7.97 -11.45 7.80
CA ASN A 209 -7.76 -12.88 7.63
C ASN A 209 -8.98 -13.59 7.04
N HIS A 210 -10.19 -13.09 7.30
CA HIS A 210 -11.45 -13.64 6.77
C HIS A 210 -11.80 -13.11 5.36
N MET A 211 -11.03 -12.14 4.84
CA MET A 211 -11.26 -11.57 3.52
C MET A 211 -10.47 -12.32 2.44
N ASP A 212 -11.04 -12.46 1.23
CA ASP A 212 -10.32 -13.00 0.06
C ASP A 212 -9.39 -11.92 -0.51
N ILE A 213 -8.28 -11.66 0.19
CA ILE A 213 -7.22 -10.73 -0.23
C ILE A 213 -5.89 -11.46 -0.32
N GLN A 214 -5.00 -11.03 -1.20
CA GLN A 214 -3.75 -11.71 -1.49
C GLN A 214 -2.55 -11.06 -0.83
N GLY A 215 -2.68 -9.81 -0.41
CA GLY A 215 -1.57 -9.12 0.23
C GLY A 215 -1.97 -7.94 1.09
N ILE A 216 -1.02 -7.51 1.92
CA ILE A 216 -1.21 -6.42 2.86
C ILE A 216 0.02 -5.50 2.92
N LYS A 217 -0.21 -4.22 3.15
CA LYS A 217 0.80 -3.23 3.53
C LYS A 217 0.53 -2.80 4.97
N LEU A 218 1.43 -3.17 5.88
CA LEU A 218 1.45 -2.71 7.26
C LEU A 218 2.24 -1.40 7.30
N GLN A 219 1.55 -0.28 7.17
CA GLN A 219 2.19 1.02 7.01
C GLN A 219 2.21 1.76 8.35
N LEU A 220 3.39 2.22 8.77
CA LEU A 220 3.52 3.11 9.94
C LEU A 220 2.85 4.46 9.64
N LEU A 221 2.10 5.00 10.58
CA LEU A 221 1.64 6.38 10.53
C LEU A 221 2.82 7.33 10.48
N HIS A 222 2.79 8.24 9.51
CA HIS A 222 3.73 9.35 9.40
C HIS A 222 3.02 10.67 9.63
N VAL A 223 3.56 11.49 10.50
CA VAL A 223 3.14 12.89 10.67
C VAL A 223 3.97 13.73 9.71
N LEU A 224 3.30 14.28 8.69
CA LEU A 224 3.96 15.04 7.62
C LEU A 224 3.60 16.51 7.74
N ARG A 225 4.58 17.40 7.53
CA ARG A 225 4.40 18.84 7.50
C ARG A 225 3.31 19.26 6.52
N GLY A 226 2.48 20.23 6.91
CA GLY A 226 1.41 20.76 6.08
C GLY A 226 0.15 19.88 6.03
N THR A 227 0.04 18.87 6.89
CA THR A 227 -1.16 18.05 7.05
C THR A 227 -1.95 18.48 8.30
N ASP A 228 -3.26 18.23 8.31
CA ASP A 228 -4.08 18.49 9.50
C ASP A 228 -3.66 17.58 10.67
N LEU A 229 -3.15 16.38 10.38
CA LEU A 229 -2.60 15.46 11.38
C LEU A 229 -1.38 16.08 12.09
N ALA A 230 -0.54 16.84 11.37
CA ALA A 230 0.58 17.54 11.98
C ALA A 230 0.12 18.59 12.99
N ALA A 231 -0.94 19.34 12.67
CA ALA A 231 -1.52 20.30 13.59
C ALA A 231 -2.08 19.64 14.87
N ASP A 232 -2.68 18.45 14.75
CA ASP A 232 -3.18 17.70 15.91
C ASP A 232 -2.01 17.12 16.74
N TYR A 233 -0.94 16.69 16.09
CA TYR A 233 0.28 16.23 16.76
C TYR A 233 0.98 17.36 17.53
N GLU A 234 1.11 18.54 16.93
CA GLU A 234 1.71 19.74 17.57
C GLU A 234 0.91 20.21 18.79
N LYS A 235 -0.42 19.99 18.82
CA LYS A 235 -1.28 20.24 19.99
C LYS A 235 -1.18 19.14 21.06
N GLY A 236 -0.41 18.07 20.82
CA GLY A 236 -0.27 16.94 21.75
C GLY A 236 -1.51 16.05 21.86
N LEU A 237 -2.39 16.02 20.85
CA LEU A 237 -3.62 15.23 20.89
C LEU A 237 -3.38 13.73 20.74
N PHE A 238 -2.23 13.34 20.24
CA PHE A 238 -1.77 11.94 20.15
C PHE A 238 -0.24 11.89 20.13
N GLN A 239 0.29 10.67 20.31
CA GLN A 239 1.72 10.38 20.20
C GLN A 239 1.96 9.34 19.12
N THR A 240 3.14 9.38 18.50
CA THR A 240 3.59 8.32 17.58
C THR A 240 4.32 7.24 18.37
N TYR A 241 4.30 6.01 17.84
CA TYR A 241 5.04 4.89 18.45
C TYR A 241 6.54 5.17 18.52
N GLU A 242 7.15 4.78 19.62
CA GLU A 242 8.60 4.58 19.70
C GLU A 242 8.98 3.35 18.83
N ARG A 243 10.24 3.36 18.36
CA ARG A 243 10.70 2.31 17.43
C ARG A 243 10.50 0.89 17.94
N ASP A 244 10.80 0.68 19.21
CA ASP A 244 10.74 -0.64 19.85
C ASP A 244 9.32 -1.12 20.08
N GLU A 245 8.41 -0.23 20.38
CA GLU A 245 6.96 -0.47 20.47
C GLU A 245 6.40 -0.85 19.12
N TYR A 246 6.74 -0.09 18.07
CA TYR A 246 6.31 -0.40 16.70
C TYR A 246 6.81 -1.76 16.21
N ILE A 247 8.06 -2.13 16.50
CA ILE A 247 8.58 -3.45 16.11
C ILE A 247 7.84 -4.55 16.87
N SER A 248 7.52 -4.35 18.14
CA SER A 248 6.73 -5.32 18.92
C SER A 248 5.32 -5.47 18.36
N LEU A 249 4.68 -4.38 17.98
CA LEU A 249 3.37 -4.37 17.31
C LEU A 249 3.43 -5.09 15.95
N LEU A 250 4.45 -4.82 15.12
CA LEU A 250 4.64 -5.51 13.85
C LEU A 250 4.77 -7.03 14.01
N ILE A 251 5.53 -7.48 15.01
CA ILE A 251 5.67 -8.91 15.30
C ILE A 251 4.29 -9.50 15.63
N ASN A 252 3.52 -8.84 16.49
CA ASN A 252 2.16 -9.27 16.82
C ASN A 252 1.27 -9.34 15.58
N CYS A 253 1.27 -8.30 14.73
CA CYS A 253 0.49 -8.33 13.49
C CYS A 253 0.90 -9.51 12.58
N LEU A 254 2.20 -9.72 12.38
CA LEU A 254 2.70 -10.81 11.54
C LEU A 254 2.34 -12.19 12.10
N GLU A 255 2.42 -12.38 13.41
CA GLU A 255 2.06 -13.64 14.06
C GLU A 255 0.58 -14.00 13.92
N HIS A 256 -0.32 -13.00 13.85
CA HIS A 256 -1.76 -13.20 13.70
C HIS A 256 -2.23 -13.26 12.24
N LEU A 257 -1.44 -12.74 11.28
CA LEU A 257 -1.81 -12.81 9.87
C LEU A 257 -1.66 -14.22 9.30
N ARG A 258 -2.61 -14.66 8.48
CA ARG A 258 -2.55 -15.95 7.81
C ARG A 258 -1.26 -16.12 6.98
N PRO A 259 -0.67 -17.33 6.91
CA PRO A 259 0.65 -17.55 6.30
C PRO A 259 0.74 -17.31 4.80
N ASP A 260 -0.37 -17.40 4.07
CA ASP A 260 -0.44 -17.22 2.61
C ASP A 260 -0.51 -15.75 2.20
N MET A 261 -0.88 -14.83 3.12
CA MET A 261 -0.98 -13.41 2.83
C MET A 261 0.40 -12.80 2.56
N VAL A 262 0.57 -12.19 1.39
CA VAL A 262 1.85 -11.57 1.01
C VAL A 262 2.03 -10.23 1.70
N ILE A 263 3.16 -10.05 2.37
CA ILE A 263 3.52 -8.79 3.03
C ILE A 263 4.22 -7.87 2.03
N HIS A 264 3.48 -6.91 1.48
CA HIS A 264 3.98 -5.97 0.49
C HIS A 264 4.84 -4.87 1.08
N ARG A 265 4.55 -4.47 2.33
CA ARG A 265 5.27 -3.40 3.04
C ARG A 265 5.10 -3.58 4.54
N ILE A 266 6.15 -3.25 5.30
CA ILE A 266 6.19 -3.32 6.77
C ILE A 266 6.33 -1.94 7.40
N THR A 267 6.87 -0.96 6.65
CA THR A 267 7.05 0.42 7.11
C THR A 267 6.57 1.39 6.04
N GLY A 268 6.30 2.64 6.41
CA GLY A 268 6.08 3.71 5.45
C GLY A 268 7.38 4.20 4.81
N ASP A 269 7.27 4.87 3.68
CA ASP A 269 8.31 5.72 3.09
C ASP A 269 7.72 7.13 2.99
N GLY A 270 7.96 7.98 3.97
CA GLY A 270 7.59 9.40 3.93
C GLY A 270 8.70 10.25 3.34
N PRO A 271 8.37 11.36 2.63
CA PRO A 271 9.37 12.32 2.19
C PRO A 271 10.10 12.89 3.41
N LYS A 272 11.45 12.79 3.39
CA LYS A 272 12.27 13.12 4.56
C LYS A 272 12.19 14.59 4.97
N ASP A 273 12.01 15.46 4.02
CA ASP A 273 11.85 16.91 4.18
C ASP A 273 10.51 17.31 4.80
N LEU A 274 9.50 16.46 4.65
CA LEU A 274 8.17 16.67 5.24
C LEU A 274 7.97 15.92 6.55
N LEU A 275 8.78 14.92 6.88
CA LEU A 275 8.57 14.05 8.05
C LEU A 275 8.82 14.81 9.37
N ILE A 276 7.78 14.94 10.20
CA ILE A 276 7.83 15.49 11.56
C ILE A 276 8.04 14.35 12.57
N ALA A 277 7.23 13.28 12.49
CA ALA A 277 7.28 12.14 13.41
C ALA A 277 6.76 10.85 12.75
N PRO A 278 7.24 9.68 13.22
CA PRO A 278 8.42 9.50 14.06
C PRO A 278 9.72 9.57 13.23
N LEU A 279 10.72 10.30 13.68
CA LEU A 279 11.96 10.54 12.91
C LEU A 279 12.78 9.26 12.65
N TRP A 280 12.69 8.26 13.54
CA TRP A 280 13.36 6.97 13.36
C TRP A 280 12.88 6.19 12.12
N ALA A 281 11.65 6.48 11.61
CA ALA A 281 11.12 5.85 10.40
C ALA A 281 11.98 6.10 9.15
N SER A 282 12.74 7.21 9.11
CA SER A 282 13.70 7.52 8.04
C SER A 282 14.86 6.51 7.93
N ARG A 283 15.10 5.71 8.97
CA ARG A 283 16.16 4.69 9.04
C ARG A 283 15.64 3.28 8.76
N LYS A 284 14.95 3.11 7.66
CA LYS A 284 14.24 1.87 7.26
C LYS A 284 15.07 0.59 7.39
N ARG A 285 16.39 0.63 7.05
CA ARG A 285 17.27 -0.55 7.17
C ARG A 285 17.44 -1.00 8.63
N GLU A 286 17.59 -0.05 9.55
CA GLU A 286 17.72 -0.35 10.98
C GLU A 286 16.43 -1.00 11.50
N VAL A 287 15.28 -0.47 11.13
CA VAL A 287 13.96 -1.02 11.51
C VAL A 287 13.81 -2.47 11.03
N LEU A 288 14.11 -2.73 9.75
CA LEU A 288 14.01 -4.07 9.18
C LEU A 288 14.99 -5.05 9.81
N ASN A 289 16.25 -4.64 10.03
CA ASN A 289 17.26 -5.48 10.67
C ASN A 289 16.84 -5.83 12.11
N MET A 290 16.34 -4.86 12.86
CA MET A 290 15.88 -5.07 14.24
C MET A 290 14.64 -5.97 14.29
N LEU A 291 13.69 -5.79 13.38
CA LEU A 291 12.52 -6.68 13.25
C LEU A 291 12.98 -8.13 13.03
N HIS A 292 13.84 -8.38 12.05
CA HIS A 292 14.31 -9.74 11.73
C HIS A 292 15.11 -10.34 12.90
N HIS A 293 15.93 -9.54 13.57
CA HIS A 293 16.69 -9.98 14.75
C HIS A 293 15.74 -10.42 15.87
N ARG A 294 14.79 -9.57 16.25
CA ARG A 294 13.81 -9.88 17.32
C ARG A 294 12.91 -11.06 16.98
N MET A 295 12.46 -11.18 15.71
CA MET A 295 11.68 -12.34 15.30
C MET A 295 12.51 -13.63 15.39
N LYS A 296 13.80 -13.59 15.06
CA LYS A 296 14.71 -14.73 15.20
C LYS A 296 14.91 -15.11 16.67
N GLU A 297 15.19 -14.15 17.55
CA GLU A 297 15.35 -14.38 19.00
C GLU A 297 14.09 -14.99 19.63
N LYS A 298 12.90 -14.50 19.23
CA LYS A 298 11.61 -14.99 19.72
C LYS A 298 11.14 -16.28 19.01
N GLN A 299 11.88 -16.79 18.04
CA GLN A 299 11.45 -17.89 17.15
C GLN A 299 10.09 -17.59 16.51
N SER A 300 9.82 -16.32 16.23
CA SER A 300 8.57 -15.81 15.68
C SER A 300 8.57 -15.88 14.15
N TYR A 301 7.39 -16.12 13.58
CA TYR A 301 7.14 -16.14 12.14
C TYR A 301 5.69 -15.78 11.85
N GLN A 302 5.41 -15.38 10.61
CA GLN A 302 4.05 -15.07 10.18
C GLN A 302 3.12 -16.28 10.34
N GLY A 303 1.97 -16.05 10.95
CA GLY A 303 0.95 -17.07 11.18
C GLY A 303 1.22 -17.98 12.39
N ARG A 304 2.19 -17.64 13.25
CA ARG A 304 2.47 -18.43 14.45
C ARG A 304 1.28 -18.49 15.41
N LEU A 305 0.49 -17.43 15.47
CA LEU A 305 -0.71 -17.30 16.31
C LEU A 305 -2.02 -17.29 15.50
N PHE A 306 -1.93 -17.49 14.18
CA PHE A 306 -3.13 -17.59 13.35
C PHE A 306 -3.86 -18.88 13.66
N SER A 307 -5.15 -18.76 14.02
CA SER A 307 -6.07 -19.87 14.19
C SER A 307 -7.15 -19.81 13.10
N HIS A 308 -7.48 -20.96 12.53
CA HIS A 308 -8.52 -21.10 11.50
C HIS A 308 -9.93 -20.93 12.07
#